data_58f3f734c07ad27ad46a267287c33a34
#
_entry.id   58f3f734c07ad27ad46a267287c33a34
#
_cell.length_a   1.000
_cell.length_b   1.000
_cell.length_c   1.000
_cell.angle_alpha   90.00
_cell.angle_beta   90.00
_cell.angle_gamma   90.00
#
_symmetry.space_group_name_H-M   'P 1'
#
loop_
_entity.id
_entity.type
_entity.pdbx_description
1 polymer ?
#
loop_
_entity_poly.entity_id
_entity_poly.type
_entity_poly.pdbx_seq_one_letter_code
_entity_poly.pdbx_strand_id
1 'polypeptide(L)'
;KTTDASDPTKVTFTMPTENVEVKATFAEDPIPEPDPVGPSDTGNIQGAISAVVIGAAAGAIIYEAGTGIYRVINMPGIAMPSNRIELAELLWEHAGKPEPVSTALYSDIDEGDTDAQKAARWAVEQDLMKDDADNNKFHPAFPVSKLRTCLTWNAAKEKGLFDKTEE
;
A
#
# COMPACT_ATOMS: atom_id res chain seq x y z
N LYS A 1 3.98 37.50 -25.43
CA LYS A 1 4.18 36.46 -24.43
C LYS A 1 5.50 36.71 -23.75
N THR A 2 5.50 37.08 -22.50
CA THR A 2 6.72 37.32 -21.73
C THR A 2 6.64 36.40 -20.49
N THR A 3 7.67 35.60 -20.29
CA THR A 3 7.81 34.77 -19.11
C THR A 3 8.56 35.55 -18.06
N ASP A 4 8.10 35.60 -16.83
CA ASP A 4 8.80 36.23 -15.72
C ASP A 4 10.02 35.34 -15.36
N ALA A 5 11.22 35.94 -15.41
CA ALA A 5 12.45 35.21 -15.12
C ALA A 5 12.60 34.83 -13.63
N SER A 6 11.81 35.44 -12.75
CA SER A 6 11.81 35.17 -11.32
C SER A 6 10.79 34.11 -10.89
N ASP A 7 9.79 33.83 -11.73
CA ASP A 7 8.76 32.81 -11.48
C ASP A 7 8.36 32.16 -12.82
N PRO A 8 8.93 30.99 -13.16
CA PRO A 8 8.66 30.31 -14.42
C PRO A 8 7.20 29.77 -14.52
N THR A 9 6.47 29.75 -13.42
CA THR A 9 5.06 29.32 -13.41
C THR A 9 4.12 30.47 -13.80
N LYS A 10 4.60 31.73 -13.80
CA LYS A 10 3.81 32.89 -14.08
C LYS A 10 4.02 33.36 -15.51
N VAL A 11 3.02 33.27 -16.34
CA VAL A 11 3.01 33.74 -17.72
C VAL A 11 2.06 34.90 -17.85
N THR A 12 2.59 36.08 -18.24
CA THR A 12 1.78 37.28 -18.49
C THR A 12 1.62 37.47 -20.01
N PHE A 13 0.42 37.75 -20.47
CA PHE A 13 0.15 38.10 -21.86
C PHE A 13 -0.90 39.21 -21.93
N THR A 14 -0.79 40.03 -22.97
CA THR A 14 -1.78 41.08 -23.25
C THR A 14 -2.92 40.48 -24.04
N MET A 15 -4.15 40.57 -23.53
CA MET A 15 -5.35 40.11 -24.24
C MET A 15 -5.58 40.93 -25.48
N PRO A 16 -5.58 40.35 -26.69
CA PRO A 16 -6.09 41.01 -27.88
C PRO A 16 -7.61 41.16 -27.84
N THR A 17 -8.13 42.00 -28.69
CA THR A 17 -9.60 42.24 -28.78
C THR A 17 -10.37 41.14 -29.49
N GLU A 18 -9.70 40.07 -29.91
CA GLU A 18 -10.28 38.91 -30.58
C GLU A 18 -10.32 37.70 -29.66
N ASN A 19 -11.10 36.68 -30.02
CA ASN A 19 -11.18 35.44 -29.28
C ASN A 19 -9.83 34.75 -29.24
N VAL A 20 -9.36 34.43 -28.02
CA VAL A 20 -8.07 33.72 -27.78
C VAL A 20 -8.36 32.35 -27.22
N GLU A 21 -7.86 31.33 -27.89
CA GLU A 21 -7.80 29.98 -27.36
C GLU A 21 -6.50 29.76 -26.59
N VAL A 22 -6.58 29.50 -25.31
CA VAL A 22 -5.41 29.19 -24.48
C VAL A 22 -5.35 27.70 -24.23
N LYS A 23 -4.34 27.05 -24.78
CA LYS A 23 -4.06 25.63 -24.52
C LYS A 23 -2.87 25.52 -23.59
N ALA A 24 -3.10 24.98 -22.38
CA ALA A 24 -2.03 24.62 -21.47
C ALA A 24 -1.55 23.19 -21.81
N THR A 25 -0.27 23.05 -22.08
CA THR A 25 0.37 21.74 -22.22
C THR A 25 1.28 21.58 -21.01
N PHE A 26 0.97 20.60 -20.17
CA PHE A 26 1.83 20.24 -19.05
C PHE A 26 2.81 19.18 -19.54
N ALA A 27 4.10 19.37 -19.27
CA ALA A 27 5.04 18.27 -19.35
C ALA A 27 4.73 17.34 -18.15
N GLU A 28 4.63 16.06 -18.39
CA GLU A 28 4.59 15.10 -17.29
C GLU A 28 5.90 15.24 -16.52
N ASP A 29 5.82 15.61 -15.25
CA ASP A 29 6.95 15.42 -14.36
C ASP A 29 7.27 13.93 -14.36
N PRO A 30 8.55 13.54 -14.48
CA PRO A 30 8.91 12.14 -14.37
C PRO A 30 8.35 11.64 -13.05
N ILE A 31 7.45 10.64 -13.12
CA ILE A 31 6.95 9.95 -11.95
C ILE A 31 8.20 9.53 -11.17
N PRO A 32 8.37 9.95 -9.89
CA PRO A 32 9.47 9.42 -9.11
C PRO A 32 9.36 7.89 -9.21
N GLU A 33 10.46 7.26 -9.69
CA GLU A 33 10.50 5.80 -9.71
C GLU A 33 10.07 5.34 -8.32
N PRO A 34 9.11 4.41 -8.23
CA PRO A 34 8.76 3.84 -6.94
C PRO A 34 10.06 3.36 -6.32
N ASP A 35 10.33 3.78 -5.09
CA ASP A 35 11.49 3.34 -4.34
C ASP A 35 11.71 1.86 -4.59
N PRO A 36 12.96 1.40 -4.82
CA PRO A 36 13.22 0.02 -5.10
C PRO A 36 12.58 -0.80 -3.98
N VAL A 37 11.46 -1.44 -4.33
CA VAL A 37 10.79 -2.38 -3.44
C VAL A 37 11.86 -3.36 -3.08
N GLY A 38 12.22 -3.42 -1.81
CA GLY A 38 13.13 -4.42 -1.29
C GLY A 38 12.74 -5.81 -1.82
N PRO A 39 13.58 -6.83 -1.76
CA PRO A 39 13.54 -8.03 -2.58
C PRO A 39 12.11 -8.51 -2.82
N SER A 40 11.75 -8.45 -4.07
CA SER A 40 10.42 -8.52 -4.67
C SER A 40 9.47 -9.48 -3.98
N ASP A 41 8.55 -8.91 -3.24
CA ASP A 41 7.37 -9.58 -2.70
C ASP A 41 6.31 -9.76 -3.82
N THR A 42 6.75 -10.08 -5.02
CA THR A 42 5.89 -10.43 -6.15
C THR A 42 5.58 -11.93 -6.17
N GLY A 43 5.22 -12.48 -5.00
CA GLY A 43 4.59 -13.78 -4.93
C GLY A 43 3.17 -13.68 -5.48
N ASN A 44 3.01 -14.01 -6.74
CA ASN A 44 1.81 -14.56 -7.38
C ASN A 44 0.46 -13.86 -7.12
N ILE A 45 0.40 -12.55 -7.36
CA ILE A 45 -0.87 -11.80 -7.36
C ILE A 45 -1.31 -11.53 -8.81
N GLN A 46 -1.29 -12.53 -9.64
CA GLN A 46 -1.57 -12.39 -11.07
C GLN A 46 -3.04 -12.54 -11.44
N GLY A 47 -3.93 -12.79 -10.48
CA GLY A 47 -5.33 -13.10 -10.78
C GLY A 47 -6.35 -11.98 -10.62
N ALA A 48 -6.10 -10.95 -9.82
CA ALA A 48 -7.18 -10.03 -9.39
C ALA A 48 -7.05 -8.57 -9.84
N ILE A 49 -5.91 -8.12 -10.37
CA ILE A 49 -5.75 -6.71 -10.78
C ILE A 49 -5.07 -6.60 -12.16
N SER A 50 -5.57 -7.34 -13.15
CA SER A 50 -5.12 -7.21 -14.55
C SER A 50 -5.66 -6.00 -15.28
N ALA A 51 -6.23 -5.04 -14.64
CA ALA A 51 -6.93 -3.97 -15.33
C ALA A 51 -6.76 -2.61 -14.68
N VAL A 52 -5.54 -2.12 -14.43
CA VAL A 52 -5.39 -0.67 -14.27
C VAL A 52 -3.93 -0.21 -14.46
N VAL A 53 -3.52 -0.04 -15.69
CA VAL A 53 -2.46 0.88 -16.03
C VAL A 53 -2.91 1.71 -17.23
N ILE A 54 -3.52 2.83 -16.98
CA ILE A 54 -3.76 3.85 -18.01
C ILE A 54 -3.47 5.22 -17.40
N GLY A 55 -2.33 5.83 -17.77
CA GLY A 55 -2.01 7.24 -17.60
C GLY A 55 -1.87 7.74 -16.15
N ALA A 56 -0.78 8.43 -15.82
CA ALA A 56 -0.42 8.82 -14.46
C ALA A 56 -1.51 9.59 -13.67
N ALA A 57 -2.26 10.49 -14.32
CA ALA A 57 -3.35 11.23 -13.64
C ALA A 57 -4.61 10.37 -13.49
N ALA A 58 -4.95 9.56 -14.50
CA ALA A 58 -6.04 8.60 -14.40
C ALA A 58 -5.71 7.47 -13.43
N GLY A 59 -4.43 7.05 -13.33
CA GLY A 59 -3.95 6.02 -12.42
C GLY A 59 -4.18 6.35 -10.95
N ALA A 60 -3.96 7.59 -10.53
CA ALA A 60 -4.20 8.02 -9.16
C ALA A 60 -5.69 7.98 -8.79
N ILE A 61 -6.57 8.42 -9.69
CA ILE A 61 -8.03 8.39 -9.46
C ILE A 61 -8.54 6.95 -9.41
N ILE A 62 -8.06 6.10 -10.30
CA ILE A 62 -8.46 4.68 -10.33
C ILE A 62 -7.92 3.95 -9.10
N TYR A 63 -6.70 4.27 -8.65
CA TYR A 63 -6.11 3.73 -7.43
C TYR A 63 -6.96 4.09 -6.19
N GLU A 64 -7.31 5.36 -6.01
CA GLU A 64 -8.11 5.80 -4.87
C GLU A 64 -9.55 5.27 -4.94
N ALA A 65 -10.18 5.29 -6.11
CA ALA A 65 -11.51 4.73 -6.29
C ALA A 65 -11.52 3.21 -6.13
N GLY A 66 -10.55 2.51 -6.71
CA GLY A 66 -10.46 1.05 -6.64
C GLY A 66 -10.19 0.54 -5.22
N THR A 67 -9.23 1.14 -4.51
CA THR A 67 -8.98 0.79 -3.11
C THR A 67 -10.14 1.21 -2.19
N GLY A 68 -10.79 2.32 -2.48
CA GLY A 68 -11.97 2.78 -1.74
C GLY A 68 -13.15 1.82 -1.88
N ILE A 69 -13.48 1.42 -3.10
CA ILE A 69 -14.57 0.45 -3.38
C ILE A 69 -14.24 -0.91 -2.75
N TYR A 70 -13.01 -1.41 -2.91
CA TYR A 70 -12.57 -2.67 -2.31
C TYR A 70 -12.77 -2.65 -0.79
N ARG A 71 -12.36 -1.56 -0.12
CA ARG A 71 -12.50 -1.40 1.34
C ARG A 71 -13.96 -1.45 1.79
N VAL A 72 -14.83 -0.72 1.11
CA VAL A 72 -16.27 -0.69 1.48
C VAL A 72 -16.89 -2.08 1.40
N ILE A 73 -16.49 -2.88 0.42
CA ILE A 73 -17.06 -4.21 0.19
C ILE A 73 -16.40 -5.27 1.09
N ASN A 74 -15.07 -5.24 1.21
CA ASN A 74 -14.32 -6.34 1.83
C ASN A 74 -13.77 -6.05 3.22
N MET A 75 -13.71 -4.76 3.60
CA MET A 75 -13.12 -4.29 4.86
C MET A 75 -14.01 -3.23 5.53
N PRO A 76 -15.34 -3.46 5.67
CA PRO A 76 -16.24 -2.45 6.23
C PRO A 76 -15.88 -2.15 7.67
N GLY A 77 -15.72 -0.84 8.01
CA GLY A 77 -15.40 -0.41 9.36
C GLY A 77 -13.95 -0.63 9.81
N ILE A 78 -13.11 -1.22 8.96
CA ILE A 78 -11.70 -1.50 9.30
C ILE A 78 -10.85 -0.25 9.02
N ALA A 79 -10.07 0.17 10.04
CA ALA A 79 -9.09 1.24 9.89
C ALA A 79 -7.92 0.76 8.99
N MET A 80 -7.41 1.64 8.13
CA MET A 80 -6.26 1.30 7.30
C MET A 80 -4.98 1.38 8.13
N PRO A 81 -4.16 0.32 8.12
CA PRO A 81 -2.86 0.34 8.78
C PRO A 81 -1.91 1.30 8.07
N SER A 82 -1.06 1.96 8.84
CA SER A 82 -0.07 2.91 8.35
C SER A 82 1.30 2.26 8.11
N ASN A 83 1.59 1.20 8.83
CA ASN A 83 2.87 0.51 8.81
C ASN A 83 2.72 -1.01 8.83
N ARG A 84 3.84 -1.70 8.74
CA ARG A 84 3.87 -3.16 8.59
C ARG A 84 3.37 -3.89 9.82
N ILE A 85 3.67 -3.38 11.03
CA ILE A 85 3.21 -4.08 12.24
C ILE A 85 1.70 -3.96 12.40
N GLU A 86 1.13 -2.77 12.18
CA GLU A 86 -0.32 -2.57 12.21
C GLU A 86 -1.04 -3.45 11.18
N LEU A 87 -0.44 -3.68 10.01
CA LEU A 87 -1.00 -4.61 9.03
C LEU A 87 -0.95 -6.06 9.52
N ALA A 88 0.16 -6.48 10.11
CA ALA A 88 0.30 -7.84 10.65
C ALA A 88 -0.69 -8.10 11.78
N GLU A 89 -0.82 -7.15 12.71
CA GLU A 89 -1.77 -7.22 13.83
C GLU A 89 -3.22 -7.27 13.33
N LEU A 90 -3.56 -6.40 12.37
CA LEU A 90 -4.88 -6.38 11.75
C LEU A 90 -5.27 -7.74 11.16
N LEU A 91 -4.38 -8.35 10.39
CA LEU A 91 -4.62 -9.66 9.77
C LEU A 91 -4.72 -10.77 10.82
N TRP A 92 -3.81 -10.75 11.79
CA TRP A 92 -3.76 -11.73 12.86
C TRP A 92 -5.00 -11.68 13.77
N GLU A 93 -5.46 -10.48 14.11
CA GLU A 93 -6.70 -10.28 14.86
C GLU A 93 -7.92 -10.84 14.14
N HIS A 94 -8.03 -10.55 12.82
CA HIS A 94 -9.12 -11.07 12.00
C HIS A 94 -9.06 -12.58 11.78
N ALA A 95 -7.89 -13.17 11.91
CA ALA A 95 -7.71 -14.62 11.89
C ALA A 95 -8.01 -15.29 13.27
N GLY A 96 -8.43 -14.52 14.28
CA GLY A 96 -8.70 -15.04 15.62
C GLY A 96 -7.46 -15.23 16.48
N LYS A 97 -6.39 -14.49 16.22
CA LYS A 97 -5.12 -14.51 16.98
C LYS A 97 -4.49 -15.91 17.11
N PRO A 98 -4.30 -16.64 16.01
CA PRO A 98 -3.72 -17.98 16.08
C PRO A 98 -2.27 -17.93 16.55
N GLU A 99 -1.85 -18.89 17.34
CA GLU A 99 -0.46 -18.98 17.78
C GLU A 99 0.45 -19.32 16.59
N PRO A 100 1.55 -18.56 16.39
CA PRO A 100 2.54 -18.89 15.38
C PRO A 100 3.28 -20.20 15.75
N VAL A 101 3.78 -20.89 14.76
CA VAL A 101 4.57 -22.12 14.96
C VAL A 101 5.93 -21.82 15.58
N SER A 102 6.57 -20.75 15.12
CA SER A 102 7.86 -20.31 15.62
C SER A 102 7.69 -19.36 16.81
N THR A 103 8.44 -19.60 17.87
CA THR A 103 8.52 -18.73 19.05
C THR A 103 9.72 -17.76 18.98
N ALA A 104 10.46 -17.75 17.87
CA ALA A 104 11.60 -16.84 17.69
C ALA A 104 11.12 -15.39 17.62
N LEU A 105 11.79 -14.51 18.37
CA LEU A 105 11.47 -13.09 18.41
C LEU A 105 12.22 -12.32 17.32
N TYR A 106 11.60 -11.30 16.73
CA TYR A 106 12.28 -10.34 15.87
C TYR A 106 13.07 -9.34 16.71
N SER A 107 14.28 -9.02 16.28
CA SER A 107 15.19 -8.13 17.02
C SER A 107 14.78 -6.66 16.99
N ASP A 108 13.90 -6.28 16.07
CA ASP A 108 13.42 -4.90 15.86
C ASP A 108 11.96 -4.67 16.29
N ILE A 109 11.39 -5.63 17.02
CA ILE A 109 10.11 -5.50 17.75
C ILE A 109 10.42 -5.68 19.23
N ASP A 110 9.81 -4.88 20.09
CA ASP A 110 10.01 -4.97 21.55
C ASP A 110 9.65 -6.37 22.07
N GLU A 111 10.54 -6.95 22.88
CA GLU A 111 10.32 -8.29 23.45
C GLU A 111 9.10 -8.36 24.38
N GLY A 112 8.74 -7.22 24.99
CA GLY A 112 7.54 -7.09 25.82
C GLY A 112 6.24 -6.99 25.04
N ASP A 113 6.33 -6.64 23.75
CA ASP A 113 5.17 -6.58 22.86
C ASP A 113 4.89 -7.94 22.22
N THR A 114 4.33 -8.82 23.04
CA THR A 114 4.08 -10.23 22.67
C THR A 114 3.09 -10.36 21.52
N ASP A 115 2.10 -9.48 21.43
CA ASP A 115 1.09 -9.50 20.36
C ASP A 115 1.72 -9.10 19.03
N ALA A 116 2.52 -8.03 19.00
CA ALA A 116 3.26 -7.62 17.81
C ALA A 116 4.23 -8.71 17.32
N GLN A 117 4.97 -9.33 18.25
CA GLN A 117 5.88 -10.44 17.93
C GLN A 117 5.13 -11.62 17.28
N LYS A 118 4.01 -12.03 17.89
CA LYS A 118 3.18 -13.13 17.38
C LYS A 118 2.53 -12.80 16.04
N ALA A 119 1.95 -11.61 15.90
CA ALA A 119 1.33 -11.15 14.68
C ALA A 119 2.32 -11.11 13.51
N ALA A 120 3.51 -10.53 13.72
CA ALA A 120 4.57 -10.47 12.72
C ALA A 120 5.02 -11.87 12.29
N ARG A 121 5.28 -12.77 13.25
CA ARG A 121 5.71 -14.13 12.98
C ARG A 121 4.64 -14.92 12.21
N TRP A 122 3.40 -14.87 12.67
CA TRP A 122 2.27 -15.52 12.02
C TRP A 122 2.06 -15.00 10.57
N ALA A 123 2.11 -13.69 10.35
CA ALA A 123 1.93 -13.13 9.02
C ALA A 123 3.01 -13.59 8.02
N VAL A 124 4.24 -13.81 8.49
CA VAL A 124 5.33 -14.37 7.68
C VAL A 124 5.12 -15.87 7.44
N GLU A 125 4.76 -16.64 8.46
CA GLU A 125 4.45 -18.08 8.33
C GLU A 125 3.29 -18.37 7.38
N GLN A 126 2.30 -17.46 7.32
CA GLN A 126 1.19 -17.56 6.38
C GLN A 126 1.55 -17.06 4.97
N ASP A 127 2.80 -16.65 4.72
CA ASP A 127 3.25 -16.07 3.44
C ASP A 127 2.38 -14.87 3.01
N LEU A 128 1.93 -14.08 3.97
CA LEU A 128 1.23 -12.82 3.76
C LEU A 128 2.20 -11.64 3.73
N MET A 129 3.27 -11.76 4.49
CA MET A 129 4.32 -10.75 4.60
C MET A 129 5.70 -11.44 4.57
N LYS A 130 6.74 -10.71 4.19
CA LYS A 130 8.12 -11.20 4.24
C LYS A 130 8.89 -10.48 5.32
N ASP A 131 9.87 -11.17 5.88
CA ASP A 131 10.83 -10.63 6.82
C ASP A 131 12.23 -10.57 6.21
N ASP A 132 13.14 -9.96 6.91
CA ASP A 132 14.59 -10.03 6.66
C ASP A 132 15.16 -11.14 7.54
N ALA A 133 15.08 -12.37 7.05
CA ALA A 133 15.47 -13.55 7.78
C ALA A 133 16.96 -13.54 8.14
N ASP A 134 17.83 -12.98 7.27
CA ASP A 134 19.28 -12.93 7.46
C ASP A 134 19.65 -12.05 8.66
N ASN A 135 18.89 -10.99 8.92
CA ASN A 135 19.10 -10.05 10.02
C ASN A 135 18.09 -10.23 11.16
N ASN A 136 17.20 -11.20 11.06
CA ASN A 136 16.12 -11.45 12.01
C ASN A 136 15.27 -10.19 12.31
N LYS A 137 14.86 -9.46 11.25
CA LYS A 137 14.10 -8.22 11.34
C LYS A 137 12.79 -8.32 10.56
N PHE A 138 11.76 -7.73 11.13
CA PHE A 138 10.45 -7.59 10.49
C PHE A 138 10.24 -6.23 9.83
N HIS A 139 10.98 -5.20 10.25
CA HIS A 139 10.82 -3.81 9.85
C HIS A 139 9.42 -3.25 10.17
N PRO A 140 9.00 -3.26 11.46
CA PRO A 140 7.63 -2.96 11.89
C PRO A 140 7.17 -1.56 11.48
N ALA A 141 8.05 -0.56 11.50
CA ALA A 141 7.74 0.83 11.22
C ALA A 141 7.69 1.18 9.72
N PHE A 142 8.03 0.25 8.81
CA PHE A 142 7.99 0.55 7.38
C PHE A 142 6.55 0.82 6.93
N PRO A 143 6.32 1.89 6.16
CA PRO A 143 4.98 2.26 5.72
C PRO A 143 4.39 1.21 4.77
N VAL A 144 3.07 1.04 4.84
CA VAL A 144 2.32 0.22 3.89
C VAL A 144 1.32 1.08 3.12
N SER A 145 1.19 0.80 1.83
CA SER A 145 0.22 1.49 0.99
C SER A 145 -1.18 0.87 1.13
N LYS A 146 -2.21 1.67 0.83
CA LYS A 146 -3.61 1.19 0.79
C LYS A 146 -3.77 -0.03 -0.12
N LEU A 147 -3.12 -0.01 -1.29
CA LEU A 147 -3.14 -1.12 -2.22
C LEU A 147 -2.51 -2.36 -1.62
N ARG A 148 -1.35 -2.25 -0.97
CA ARG A 148 -0.69 -3.39 -0.32
C ARG A 148 -1.60 -3.99 0.74
N THR A 149 -2.24 -3.16 1.56
CA THR A 149 -3.22 -3.63 2.56
C THR A 149 -4.36 -4.42 1.91
N CYS A 150 -5.00 -3.86 0.87
CA CYS A 150 -6.09 -4.54 0.16
C CYS A 150 -5.65 -5.88 -0.45
N LEU A 151 -4.46 -5.94 -1.05
CA LEU A 151 -3.91 -7.14 -1.65
C LEU A 151 -3.61 -8.22 -0.62
N THR A 152 -2.96 -7.83 0.48
CA THR A 152 -2.62 -8.77 1.56
C THR A 152 -3.88 -9.29 2.26
N TRP A 153 -4.87 -8.42 2.46
CA TRP A 153 -6.19 -8.81 2.97
C TRP A 153 -6.88 -9.83 2.06
N ASN A 154 -6.89 -9.57 0.74
CA ASN A 154 -7.47 -10.50 -0.22
C ASN A 154 -6.75 -11.85 -0.20
N ALA A 155 -5.42 -11.85 -0.14
CA ALA A 155 -4.63 -13.08 -0.03
C ALA A 155 -4.97 -13.88 1.22
N ALA A 156 -5.18 -13.21 2.36
CA ALA A 156 -5.60 -13.87 3.60
C ALA A 156 -7.01 -14.49 3.48
N LYS A 157 -7.94 -13.79 2.82
CA LYS A 157 -9.28 -14.34 2.51
C LYS A 157 -9.21 -15.56 1.59
N GLU A 158 -8.45 -15.48 0.51
CA GLU A 158 -8.29 -16.60 -0.44
C GLU A 158 -7.66 -17.84 0.22
N LYS A 159 -6.82 -17.63 1.22
CA LYS A 159 -6.25 -18.72 2.05
C LYS A 159 -7.23 -19.24 3.11
N GLY A 160 -8.43 -18.66 3.26
CA GLY A 160 -9.42 -19.06 4.26
C GLY A 160 -8.98 -18.78 5.70
N LEU A 161 -8.12 -17.76 5.91
CA LEU A 161 -7.56 -17.50 7.24
C LEU A 161 -8.54 -16.76 8.16
N PHE A 162 -9.56 -16.11 7.59
CA PHE A 162 -10.59 -15.36 8.34
C PHE A 162 -11.84 -16.16 8.64
N ASP A 163 -12.01 -17.36 8.05
CA ASP A 163 -13.23 -18.15 8.17
C ASP A 163 -13.29 -19.00 9.48
N LYS A 164 -12.31 -18.83 10.37
CA LYS A 164 -12.21 -19.63 11.61
C LYS A 164 -12.86 -18.99 12.83
N THR A 165 -13.64 -17.91 12.66
CA THR A 165 -14.18 -17.13 13.79
C THR A 165 -15.61 -17.51 14.18
N GLU A 166 -16.16 -18.63 13.67
CA GLU A 166 -17.46 -19.14 14.08
C GLU A 166 -17.34 -20.57 14.64
N GLU A 167 -16.86 -20.69 15.88
CA GLU A 167 -17.18 -21.78 16.81
C GLU A 167 -17.23 -21.24 18.24
#